data_c9ae356b9803793d0840ddc031db27eb
#
_entry.id   c9ae356b9803793d0840ddc031db27eb
#
_cell.length_a   1.000
_cell.length_b   1.000
_cell.length_c   1.000
_cell.angle_alpha   90.00
_cell.angle_beta   90.00
_cell.angle_gamma   90.00
#
_symmetry.space_group_name_H-M   'P 1'
#
loop_
_entity.id
_entity.type
_entity.pdbx_description
1 polymer ?
#
loop_
_entity_poly.entity_id
_entity_poly.type
_entity_poly.pdbx_seq_one_letter_code
_entity_poly.pdbx_strand_id
1 'polypeptide(L)'
;MTSDARRGGAPFTLTKWYFDCVAPNGRVVIGYWASLAWHHLSFTWQTVVLYETGRSPTRRSSLVRAPPPSVGGDTITWRAPALGCVIDVESRQRPIEERLLDDGTGIVDWRAEAPAAFVSVELRGFVPVQGSGYAERILITVPPWRLPIRELRWGRWLDAASSRSVVWIDWRGEYPRTWVFVDGNMAPSAVVTDEGVCAGNVKVVVGERRTLEAPAFWQIAAAIPSLQAVVPKSLLALRQTRWCSNSTLQEGNDAALSGRAIHEVVEFR
;
A
#
# COMPACT_ATOMS: atom_id res chain seq x y z
N MET A 1 24.63 31.82 -30.89
CA MET A 1 23.96 31.60 -29.60
C MET A 1 22.59 31.04 -29.90
N THR A 2 22.50 29.72 -30.01
CA THR A 2 21.25 29.01 -30.24
C THR A 2 20.77 28.46 -28.88
N SER A 3 19.67 29.06 -28.40
CA SER A 3 18.94 28.66 -27.23
C SER A 3 18.33 27.29 -27.44
N ASP A 4 18.95 26.29 -26.87
CA ASP A 4 18.41 24.94 -26.78
C ASP A 4 17.31 24.92 -25.72
N ALA A 5 16.09 25.31 -26.15
CA ALA A 5 14.88 25.20 -25.36
C ALA A 5 14.61 23.71 -25.15
N ARG A 6 15.12 23.13 -24.04
CA ARG A 6 14.74 21.81 -23.57
C ARG A 6 13.22 21.75 -23.52
N ARG A 7 12.64 20.99 -24.44
CA ARG A 7 11.22 20.60 -24.41
C ARG A 7 11.03 19.69 -23.19
N GLY A 8 10.92 20.29 -22.01
CA GLY A 8 10.59 19.60 -20.78
C GLY A 8 9.15 19.11 -20.88
N GLY A 9 8.95 17.83 -21.20
CA GLY A 9 7.67 17.19 -20.94
C GLY A 9 7.35 17.31 -19.44
N ALA A 10 6.06 17.32 -19.08
CA ALA A 10 5.65 17.37 -17.68
C ALA A 10 6.37 16.24 -16.88
N PRO A 11 6.91 16.55 -15.68
CA PRO A 11 7.61 15.56 -14.88
C PRO A 11 6.67 14.39 -14.54
N PHE A 12 7.25 13.20 -14.35
CA PHE A 12 6.51 12.04 -13.87
C PHE A 12 5.97 12.32 -12.47
N THR A 13 4.68 12.05 -12.24
CA THR A 13 4.08 12.14 -10.90
C THR A 13 3.05 11.03 -10.76
N LEU A 14 3.24 10.19 -9.77
CA LEU A 14 2.28 9.16 -9.37
C LEU A 14 1.92 9.39 -7.90
N THR A 15 0.63 9.61 -7.64
CA THR A 15 0.07 9.57 -6.29
C THR A 15 -0.79 8.33 -6.18
N LYS A 16 -0.56 7.52 -5.16
CA LYS A 16 -1.33 6.30 -4.90
C LYS A 16 -1.81 6.30 -3.45
N TRP A 17 -3.06 5.97 -3.26
CA TRP A 17 -3.65 5.61 -1.97
C TRP A 17 -3.90 4.12 -1.92
N TYR A 18 -3.69 3.56 -0.75
CA TYR A 18 -3.97 2.19 -0.41
C TYR A 18 -4.82 2.15 0.86
N PHE A 19 -5.78 1.25 0.88
CA PHE A 19 -6.65 0.96 2.03
C PHE A 19 -6.75 -0.54 2.22
N ASP A 20 -6.78 -0.97 3.45
CA ASP A 20 -7.23 -2.31 3.77
C ASP A 20 -8.20 -2.32 4.97
N CYS A 21 -9.02 -3.37 5.02
CA CYS A 21 -9.90 -3.69 6.12
C CYS A 21 -9.89 -5.21 6.31
N VAL A 22 -9.61 -5.67 7.53
CA VAL A 22 -9.68 -7.07 7.90
C VAL A 22 -10.76 -7.26 8.96
N ALA A 23 -11.86 -7.88 8.58
CA ALA A 23 -12.98 -8.14 9.46
C ALA A 23 -12.71 -9.36 10.38
N PRO A 24 -13.36 -9.43 11.58
CA PRO A 24 -13.21 -10.56 12.48
C PRO A 24 -13.57 -11.92 11.86
N ASN A 25 -14.54 -11.95 10.91
CA ASN A 25 -14.93 -13.14 10.18
C ASN A 25 -13.98 -13.56 9.05
N GLY A 26 -12.81 -12.91 8.93
CA GLY A 26 -11.79 -13.21 7.93
C GLY A 26 -12.03 -12.62 6.54
N ARG A 27 -13.10 -11.83 6.33
CA ARG A 27 -13.25 -11.05 5.09
C ARG A 27 -12.17 -9.97 5.04
N VAL A 28 -11.60 -9.75 3.86
CA VAL A 28 -10.62 -8.70 3.63
C VAL A 28 -11.06 -7.83 2.47
N VAL A 29 -10.98 -6.52 2.64
CA VAL A 29 -11.16 -5.57 1.54
C VAL A 29 -9.85 -4.83 1.31
N ILE A 30 -9.47 -4.68 0.05
CA ILE A 30 -8.35 -3.83 -0.37
C ILE A 30 -8.87 -2.80 -1.37
N GLY A 31 -8.58 -1.54 -1.11
CA GLY A 31 -8.93 -0.42 -1.96
C GLY A 31 -7.70 0.32 -2.47
N TYR A 32 -7.76 0.81 -3.72
CA TYR A 32 -6.75 1.67 -4.32
C TYR A 32 -7.39 2.83 -5.06
N TRP A 33 -6.80 3.99 -4.89
CA TRP A 33 -6.95 5.13 -5.77
C TRP A 33 -5.57 5.55 -6.24
N ALA A 34 -5.41 5.83 -7.52
CA ALA A 34 -4.15 6.33 -8.04
C ALA A 34 -4.39 7.39 -9.11
N SER A 35 -3.50 8.39 -9.15
CA SER A 35 -3.43 9.40 -10.20
C SER A 35 -2.02 9.44 -10.76
N LEU A 36 -1.91 9.27 -12.07
CA LEU A 36 -0.65 9.38 -12.81
C LEU A 36 -0.72 10.60 -13.73
N ALA A 37 0.32 11.43 -13.67
CA ALA A 37 0.63 12.43 -14.69
C ALA A 37 2.04 12.16 -15.23
N TRP A 38 2.17 12.07 -16.57
CA TRP A 38 3.45 11.85 -17.21
C TRP A 38 3.38 12.30 -18.68
N HIS A 39 4.23 13.26 -19.06
CA HIS A 39 4.16 13.94 -20.34
C HIS A 39 2.78 14.52 -20.61
N HIS A 40 2.08 14.00 -21.62
CA HIS A 40 0.71 14.40 -21.99
C HIS A 40 -0.38 13.48 -21.43
N LEU A 41 0.04 12.45 -20.69
CA LEU A 41 -0.85 11.46 -20.12
C LEU A 41 -1.25 11.90 -18.70
N SER A 42 -2.55 11.91 -18.44
CA SER A 42 -3.09 12.06 -17.09
C SER A 42 -4.29 11.16 -16.95
N PHE A 43 -4.27 10.27 -15.98
CA PHE A 43 -5.40 9.41 -15.69
C PHE A 43 -5.51 9.09 -14.20
N THR A 44 -6.71 8.71 -13.81
CA THR A 44 -7.01 8.20 -12.47
C THR A 44 -7.44 6.75 -12.60
N TRP A 45 -6.96 5.92 -11.69
CA TRP A 45 -7.36 4.54 -11.56
C TRP A 45 -7.87 4.25 -10.16
N GLN A 46 -8.92 3.48 -10.09
CA GLN A 46 -9.55 3.04 -8.85
C GLN A 46 -9.80 1.54 -8.90
N THR A 47 -9.61 0.85 -7.80
CA THR A 47 -10.04 -0.54 -7.66
C THR A 47 -10.40 -0.86 -6.23
N VAL A 48 -11.34 -1.78 -6.05
CA VAL A 48 -11.66 -2.43 -4.80
C VAL A 48 -11.71 -3.94 -5.02
N VAL A 49 -11.14 -4.68 -4.08
CA VAL A 49 -11.16 -6.14 -4.10
C VAL A 49 -11.69 -6.63 -2.76
N LEU A 50 -12.72 -7.47 -2.79
CA LEU A 50 -13.27 -8.17 -1.64
C LEU A 50 -12.81 -9.64 -1.70
N TYR A 51 -12.19 -10.09 -0.62
CA TYR A 51 -11.78 -11.48 -0.41
C TYR A 51 -12.66 -12.12 0.67
N GLU A 52 -13.28 -13.22 0.32
CA GLU A 52 -14.07 -14.07 1.24
C GLU A 52 -13.45 -15.45 1.30
N THR A 53 -13.54 -16.11 2.46
CA THR A 53 -13.01 -17.47 2.59
C THR A 53 -13.78 -18.44 1.70
N GLY A 54 -13.06 -19.27 0.94
CA GLY A 54 -13.66 -20.27 0.06
C GLY A 54 -14.32 -19.72 -1.22
N ARG A 55 -14.13 -18.44 -1.53
CA ARG A 55 -14.67 -17.81 -2.75
C ARG A 55 -13.57 -17.11 -3.56
N SER A 56 -13.77 -17.04 -4.87
CA SER A 56 -12.93 -16.21 -5.73
C SER A 56 -13.08 -14.73 -5.35
N PRO A 57 -11.99 -13.94 -5.41
CA PRO A 57 -12.05 -12.53 -5.10
C PRO A 57 -13.01 -11.77 -6.03
N THR A 58 -13.84 -10.91 -5.44
CA THR A 58 -14.66 -9.97 -6.21
C THR A 58 -13.90 -8.68 -6.42
N ARG A 59 -13.66 -8.32 -7.69
CA ARG A 59 -12.95 -7.10 -8.07
C ARG A 59 -13.84 -6.16 -8.87
N ARG A 60 -13.69 -4.87 -8.58
CA ARG A 60 -14.22 -3.78 -9.39
C ARG A 60 -13.11 -2.78 -9.65
N SER A 61 -12.99 -2.32 -10.88
CA SER A 61 -11.99 -1.32 -11.30
C SER A 61 -12.61 -0.29 -12.20
N SER A 62 -12.09 0.95 -12.19
CA SER A 62 -12.56 2.04 -13.01
C SER A 62 -11.42 3.00 -13.35
N LEU A 63 -11.45 3.54 -14.57
CA LEU A 63 -10.62 4.65 -15.06
C LEU A 63 -11.38 5.98 -15.07
N VAL A 64 -12.62 5.99 -14.61
CA VAL A 64 -13.39 7.23 -14.50
C VAL A 64 -12.69 8.15 -13.51
N ARG A 65 -12.46 9.39 -13.95
CA ARG A 65 -11.81 10.41 -13.12
C ARG A 65 -12.60 10.62 -11.83
N ALA A 66 -11.90 10.54 -10.71
CA ALA A 66 -12.46 10.74 -9.39
C ALA A 66 -11.49 11.55 -8.50
N PRO A 67 -12.01 12.34 -7.57
CA PRO A 67 -11.16 13.03 -6.60
C PRO A 67 -10.40 12.02 -5.73
N PRO A 68 -9.25 12.44 -5.18
CA PRO A 68 -8.56 11.65 -4.18
C PRO A 68 -9.41 11.47 -2.91
N PRO A 69 -9.05 10.52 -2.04
CA PRO A 69 -9.63 10.43 -0.71
C PRO A 69 -9.50 11.75 0.06
N SER A 70 -10.51 12.07 0.86
CA SER A 70 -10.53 13.26 1.71
C SER A 70 -10.03 12.90 3.11
N VAL A 71 -9.20 13.77 3.68
CA VAL A 71 -8.67 13.65 5.04
C VAL A 71 -9.25 14.79 5.88
N GLY A 72 -9.82 14.46 7.02
CA GLY A 72 -10.41 15.43 7.95
C GLY A 72 -10.13 15.02 9.40
N GLY A 73 -9.07 15.59 10.00
CA GLY A 73 -8.62 15.17 11.33
C GLY A 73 -8.20 13.71 11.34
N ASP A 74 -8.81 12.91 12.22
CA ASP A 74 -8.52 11.47 12.36
C ASP A 74 -9.35 10.60 11.41
N THR A 75 -10.11 11.21 10.49
CA THR A 75 -10.95 10.48 9.55
C THR A 75 -10.48 10.62 8.12
N ILE A 76 -10.59 9.52 7.35
CA ILE A 76 -10.32 9.51 5.92
C ILE A 76 -11.52 8.87 5.24
N THR A 77 -12.06 9.54 4.22
CA THR A 77 -13.17 9.01 3.43
C THR A 77 -12.77 8.89 1.98
N TRP A 78 -12.96 7.69 1.41
CA TRP A 78 -12.84 7.47 -0.03
C TRP A 78 -14.18 7.06 -0.62
N ARG A 79 -14.70 7.91 -1.50
CA ARG A 79 -15.94 7.67 -2.24
C ARG A 79 -15.63 7.34 -3.68
N ALA A 80 -15.98 6.12 -4.10
CA ALA A 80 -15.77 5.61 -5.45
C ALA A 80 -17.11 5.20 -6.10
N PRO A 81 -17.93 6.16 -6.55
CA PRO A 81 -19.29 5.88 -7.09
C PRO A 81 -19.26 4.92 -8.28
N ALA A 82 -18.25 5.04 -9.15
CA ALA A 82 -18.07 4.15 -10.30
C ALA A 82 -17.84 2.68 -9.89
N LEU A 83 -17.34 2.43 -8.67
CA LEU A 83 -17.17 1.10 -8.10
C LEU A 83 -18.37 0.70 -7.22
N GLY A 84 -19.25 1.65 -6.89
CA GLY A 84 -20.28 1.48 -5.87
C GLY A 84 -19.66 1.22 -4.49
N CYS A 85 -18.57 1.94 -4.17
CA CYS A 85 -17.79 1.73 -2.95
C CYS A 85 -17.62 3.02 -2.16
N VAL A 86 -17.73 2.90 -0.83
CA VAL A 86 -17.32 3.92 0.15
C VAL A 86 -16.43 3.22 1.17
N ILE A 87 -15.29 3.84 1.49
CA ILE A 87 -14.41 3.41 2.58
C ILE A 87 -14.27 4.58 3.54
N ASP A 88 -14.65 4.37 4.77
CA ASP A 88 -14.45 5.30 5.87
C ASP A 88 -13.44 4.71 6.85
N VAL A 89 -12.42 5.50 7.19
CA VAL A 89 -11.30 5.13 8.05
C VAL A 89 -11.29 6.06 9.24
N GLU A 90 -11.29 5.52 10.44
CA GLU A 90 -11.11 6.24 11.70
C GLU A 90 -9.75 5.86 12.27
N SER A 91 -8.79 6.78 12.20
CA SER A 91 -7.42 6.53 12.66
C SER A 91 -7.37 6.44 14.19
N ARG A 92 -6.61 5.48 14.69
CA ARG A 92 -6.34 5.26 16.13
C ARG A 92 -4.94 5.74 16.52
N GLN A 93 -4.12 6.08 15.56
CA GLN A 93 -2.74 6.51 15.77
C GLN A 93 -2.41 7.69 14.86
N ARG A 94 -1.39 8.45 15.25
CA ARG A 94 -0.91 9.58 14.43
C ARG A 94 -0.31 9.07 13.12
N PRO A 95 -0.41 9.86 12.04
CA PRO A 95 0.25 9.53 10.78
C PRO A 95 1.75 9.36 10.94
N ILE A 96 2.32 8.47 10.13
CA ILE A 96 3.76 8.27 9.99
C ILE A 96 4.17 8.82 8.63
N GLU A 97 5.24 9.60 8.58
CA GLU A 97 5.78 10.16 7.33
C GLU A 97 7.24 9.76 7.18
N GLU A 98 7.62 9.34 5.98
CA GLU A 98 9.02 9.04 5.66
C GLU A 98 9.32 9.32 4.19
N ARG A 99 10.47 9.92 3.93
CA ARG A 99 11.04 10.06 2.60
C ARG A 99 11.89 8.84 2.30
N LEU A 100 11.37 7.95 1.47
CA LEU A 100 12.04 6.70 1.13
C LEU A 100 13.18 6.90 0.13
N LEU A 101 13.07 7.89 -0.75
CA LEU A 101 14.09 8.24 -1.74
C LEU A 101 14.09 9.74 -1.99
N ASP A 102 15.30 10.31 -2.08
CA ASP A 102 15.58 11.63 -2.65
C ASP A 102 16.98 11.56 -3.26
N ASP A 103 17.05 11.47 -4.58
CA ASP A 103 18.31 11.33 -5.32
C ASP A 103 18.64 12.55 -6.19
N GLY A 104 17.94 13.66 -5.97
CA GLY A 104 18.06 14.88 -6.75
C GLY A 104 17.39 14.84 -8.12
N THR A 105 16.96 13.66 -8.60
CA THR A 105 16.17 13.50 -9.84
C THR A 105 14.67 13.42 -9.56
N GLY A 106 14.31 13.08 -8.33
CA GLY A 106 12.95 13.00 -7.84
C GLY A 106 12.87 12.38 -6.44
N ILE A 107 11.66 12.22 -5.96
CA ILE A 107 11.39 11.76 -4.59
C ILE A 107 10.42 10.58 -4.58
N VAL A 108 10.50 9.81 -3.49
CA VAL A 108 9.48 8.87 -3.04
C VAL A 108 9.10 9.24 -1.61
N ASP A 109 7.96 9.90 -1.45
CA ASP A 109 7.39 10.23 -0.15
C ASP A 109 6.29 9.22 0.19
N TRP A 110 6.42 8.59 1.33
CA TRP A 110 5.44 7.67 1.87
C TRP A 110 4.84 8.22 3.16
N ARG A 111 3.53 8.02 3.31
CA ARG A 111 2.81 8.43 4.51
C ARG A 111 1.74 7.38 4.84
N ALA A 112 1.87 6.72 6.00
CA ALA A 112 0.76 6.00 6.60
C ALA A 112 -0.17 7.03 7.25
N GLU A 113 -1.23 7.37 6.56
CA GLU A 113 -2.21 8.36 7.03
C GLU A 113 -2.99 7.83 8.24
N ALA A 114 -3.22 6.52 8.29
CA ALA A 114 -3.83 5.81 9.39
C ALA A 114 -3.11 4.48 9.61
N PRO A 115 -2.00 4.46 10.39
CA PRO A 115 -1.18 3.26 10.61
C PRO A 115 -1.91 2.17 11.38
N ALA A 116 -2.91 2.54 12.20
CA ALA A 116 -3.87 1.66 12.81
C ALA A 116 -5.23 2.34 12.83
N ALA A 117 -6.26 1.65 12.35
CA ALA A 117 -7.58 2.24 12.19
C ALA A 117 -8.72 1.23 12.40
N PHE A 118 -9.90 1.75 12.72
CA PHE A 118 -11.15 1.09 12.43
C PHE A 118 -11.61 1.50 11.03
N VAL A 119 -11.94 0.52 10.20
CA VAL A 119 -12.32 0.74 8.81
C VAL A 119 -13.71 0.16 8.56
N SER A 120 -14.56 0.95 7.91
CA SER A 120 -15.87 0.53 7.42
C SER A 120 -15.90 0.63 5.90
N VAL A 121 -16.34 -0.44 5.24
CA VAL A 121 -16.43 -0.52 3.79
C VAL A 121 -17.86 -0.86 3.40
N GLU A 122 -18.47 0.02 2.63
CA GLU A 122 -19.72 -0.23 1.93
C GLU A 122 -19.43 -0.55 0.46
N LEU A 123 -19.83 -1.73 0.00
CA LEU A 123 -19.69 -2.15 -1.38
C LEU A 123 -21.06 -2.58 -1.90
N ARG A 124 -21.56 -1.91 -2.93
CA ARG A 124 -22.90 -2.15 -3.49
C ARG A 124 -23.09 -3.64 -3.81
N GLY A 125 -24.18 -4.23 -3.28
CA GLY A 125 -24.52 -5.64 -3.45
C GLY A 125 -23.83 -6.59 -2.47
N PHE A 126 -23.11 -6.06 -1.48
CA PHE A 126 -22.49 -6.86 -0.42
C PHE A 126 -22.86 -6.31 0.96
N VAL A 127 -22.86 -7.20 1.94
CA VAL A 127 -22.98 -6.79 3.36
C VAL A 127 -21.74 -5.96 3.71
N PRO A 128 -21.90 -4.83 4.42
CA PRO A 128 -20.78 -4.00 4.84
C PRO A 128 -19.68 -4.81 5.55
N VAL A 129 -18.43 -4.40 5.36
CA VAL A 129 -17.25 -4.99 6.01
C VAL A 129 -16.68 -3.99 6.98
N GLN A 130 -16.53 -4.39 8.24
CA GLN A 130 -15.95 -3.55 9.27
C GLN A 130 -14.88 -4.33 10.02
N GLY A 131 -13.79 -3.65 10.38
CA GLY A 131 -12.70 -4.30 11.10
C GLY A 131 -11.48 -3.41 11.31
N SER A 132 -10.39 -4.04 11.70
CA SER A 132 -9.10 -3.39 11.79
C SER A 132 -8.54 -3.12 10.41
N GLY A 133 -7.91 -1.99 10.20
CA GLY A 133 -7.40 -1.64 8.90
C GLY A 133 -6.34 -0.54 8.92
N TYR A 134 -5.98 -0.12 7.71
CA TYR A 134 -4.86 0.73 7.44
C TYR A 134 -5.13 1.61 6.22
N ALA A 135 -4.54 2.81 6.21
CA ALA A 135 -4.54 3.66 5.02
C ALA A 135 -3.18 4.34 4.85
N GLU A 136 -2.69 4.36 3.60
CA GLU A 136 -1.45 5.05 3.25
C GLU A 136 -1.57 5.80 1.93
N ARG A 137 -0.69 6.78 1.79
CA ARG A 137 -0.47 7.52 0.56
C ARG A 137 1.02 7.47 0.19
N ILE A 138 1.31 7.27 -1.08
CA ILE A 138 2.66 7.41 -1.62
C ILE A 138 2.66 8.41 -2.77
N LEU A 139 3.64 9.30 -2.78
CA LEU A 139 3.95 10.21 -3.88
C LEU A 139 5.28 9.81 -4.49
N ILE A 140 5.30 9.56 -5.79
CA ILE A 140 6.50 9.18 -6.54
C ILE A 140 6.67 10.15 -7.69
N THR A 141 7.82 10.82 -7.78
CA THR A 141 8.17 11.71 -8.89
C THR A 141 9.30 11.15 -9.76
N VAL A 142 9.86 10.00 -9.37
CA VAL A 142 10.81 9.21 -10.17
C VAL A 142 10.05 8.14 -10.94
N PRO A 143 10.23 7.99 -12.25
CA PRO A 143 9.64 6.86 -12.95
C PRO A 143 10.05 5.53 -12.30
N PRO A 144 9.11 4.58 -12.04
CA PRO A 144 9.40 3.36 -11.29
C PRO A 144 10.53 2.49 -11.86
N TRP A 145 10.78 2.55 -13.17
CA TRP A 145 11.89 1.84 -13.81
C TRP A 145 13.26 2.49 -13.59
N ARG A 146 13.32 3.62 -12.91
CA ARG A 146 14.57 4.30 -12.50
C ARG A 146 14.82 4.15 -11.00
N LEU A 147 13.89 3.54 -10.26
CA LEU A 147 14.08 3.31 -8.84
C LEU A 147 15.24 2.33 -8.61
N PRO A 148 16.20 2.63 -7.72
CA PRO A 148 17.33 1.76 -7.41
C PRO A 148 16.91 0.61 -6.48
N ILE A 149 15.85 -0.11 -6.87
CA ILE A 149 15.22 -1.17 -6.08
C ILE A 149 15.16 -2.47 -6.87
N ARG A 150 15.40 -3.58 -6.20
CA ARG A 150 15.25 -4.94 -6.73
C ARG A 150 14.11 -5.71 -6.07
N GLU A 151 13.91 -5.46 -4.79
CA GLU A 151 12.83 -6.07 -4.02
C GLU A 151 12.32 -5.07 -2.98
N LEU A 152 11.01 -4.98 -2.84
CA LEU A 152 10.34 -4.25 -1.77
C LEU A 152 9.55 -5.24 -0.93
N ARG A 153 9.77 -5.22 0.38
CA ARG A 153 8.90 -5.88 1.34
C ARG A 153 8.17 -4.83 2.14
N TRP A 154 6.88 -4.86 2.05
CA TRP A 154 6.00 -3.96 2.78
C TRP A 154 5.02 -4.76 3.60
N GLY A 155 4.62 -4.23 4.73
CA GLY A 155 3.53 -4.80 5.48
C GLY A 155 3.17 -4.02 6.72
N ARG A 156 2.05 -4.43 7.29
CA ARG A 156 1.56 -3.96 8.57
C ARG A 156 1.01 -5.12 9.39
N TRP A 157 1.18 -5.04 10.69
CA TRP A 157 0.53 -5.90 11.68
C TRP A 157 -0.34 -5.05 12.60
N LEU A 158 -1.55 -5.51 12.90
CA LEU A 158 -2.49 -4.86 13.82
C LEU A 158 -3.09 -5.91 14.75
N ASP A 159 -3.28 -5.54 16.02
CA ASP A 159 -4.17 -6.27 16.90
C ASP A 159 -5.65 -6.06 16.53
N ALA A 160 -6.56 -6.85 17.10
CA ALA A 160 -7.99 -6.78 16.77
C ALA A 160 -8.62 -5.43 17.14
N ALA A 161 -8.11 -4.78 18.19
CA ALA A 161 -8.59 -3.47 18.65
C ALA A 161 -7.98 -2.30 17.88
N SER A 162 -7.00 -2.54 17.01
CA SER A 162 -6.19 -1.52 16.32
C SER A 162 -5.49 -0.57 17.30
N SER A 163 -5.15 -1.05 18.49
CA SER A 163 -4.45 -0.29 19.53
C SER A 163 -2.93 -0.41 19.41
N ARG A 164 -2.45 -1.54 18.88
CA ARG A 164 -1.02 -1.81 18.63
C ARG A 164 -0.81 -2.01 17.15
N SER A 165 0.29 -1.48 16.66
CA SER A 165 0.67 -1.60 15.25
C SER A 165 2.16 -1.83 15.05
N VAL A 166 2.50 -2.57 14.01
CA VAL A 166 3.84 -2.59 13.44
C VAL A 166 3.71 -2.40 11.94
N VAL A 167 4.38 -1.38 11.40
CA VAL A 167 4.42 -1.12 9.96
C VAL A 167 5.87 -1.21 9.51
N TRP A 168 6.12 -1.86 8.37
CA TRP A 168 7.48 -2.02 7.87
C TRP A 168 7.58 -1.80 6.37
N ILE A 169 8.73 -1.26 5.97
CA ILE A 169 9.18 -1.12 4.60
C ILE A 169 10.63 -1.61 4.57
N ASP A 170 10.94 -2.61 3.76
CA ASP A 170 12.29 -3.10 3.56
C ASP A 170 12.63 -2.96 2.08
N TRP A 171 13.42 -1.95 1.78
CA TRP A 171 13.87 -1.60 0.45
C TRP A 171 15.19 -2.29 0.17
N ARG A 172 15.21 -3.21 -0.77
CA ARG A 172 16.39 -3.99 -1.18
C ARG A 172 16.80 -3.61 -2.58
N GLY A 173 18.02 -3.15 -2.72
CA GLY A 173 18.52 -2.68 -4.00
C GLY A 173 19.93 -2.14 -3.89
N GLU A 174 20.23 -1.11 -4.67
CA GLU A 174 21.53 -0.46 -4.66
C GLU A 174 21.82 0.23 -3.32
N TYR A 175 20.78 0.82 -2.71
CA TYR A 175 20.87 1.49 -1.42
C TYR A 175 19.84 0.85 -0.47
N PRO A 176 20.16 -0.30 0.14
CA PRO A 176 19.22 -1.02 0.98
C PRO A 176 18.93 -0.24 2.27
N ARG A 177 17.64 -0.18 2.63
CA ARG A 177 17.19 0.49 3.85
C ARG A 177 15.91 -0.16 4.38
N THR A 178 15.85 -0.30 5.69
CA THR A 178 14.70 -0.87 6.40
C THR A 178 14.13 0.17 7.34
N TRP A 179 12.83 0.38 7.26
CA TRP A 179 12.05 1.20 8.19
C TRP A 179 11.04 0.29 8.87
N VAL A 180 11.02 0.33 10.18
CA VAL A 180 10.01 -0.35 10.99
C VAL A 180 9.49 0.61 12.03
N PHE A 181 8.19 0.72 12.12
CA PHE A 181 7.49 1.58 13.07
C PHE A 181 6.67 0.70 14.01
N VAL A 182 6.90 0.84 15.30
CA VAL A 182 6.13 0.20 16.37
C VAL A 182 5.28 1.29 17.02
N ASP A 183 3.98 1.16 16.96
CA ASP A 183 3.01 2.14 17.49
C ASP A 183 3.33 3.59 17.04
N GLY A 184 3.67 3.72 15.76
CA GLY A 184 4.00 5.01 15.13
C GLY A 184 5.43 5.51 15.34
N ASN A 185 6.24 4.84 16.15
CA ASN A 185 7.62 5.25 16.45
C ASN A 185 8.61 4.38 15.66
N MET A 186 9.60 5.04 15.03
CA MET A 186 10.65 4.32 14.31
C MET A 186 11.48 3.48 15.29
N ALA A 187 11.60 2.19 14.99
CA ALA A 187 12.41 1.28 15.77
C ALA A 187 13.83 1.20 15.18
N PRO A 188 14.88 1.32 16.00
CA PRO A 188 16.24 1.14 15.54
C PRO A 188 16.55 -0.35 15.28
N SER A 189 17.47 -0.61 14.37
CA SER A 189 18.06 -1.95 14.15
C SER A 189 17.02 -3.05 13.86
N ALA A 190 16.15 -2.79 12.90
CA ALA A 190 15.11 -3.73 12.52
C ALA A 190 15.55 -4.68 11.40
N VAL A 191 15.00 -5.90 11.42
CA VAL A 191 15.22 -6.94 10.39
C VAL A 191 13.87 -7.45 9.93
N VAL A 192 13.67 -7.52 8.60
CA VAL A 192 12.50 -8.06 7.94
C VAL A 192 12.88 -9.34 7.21
N THR A 193 12.20 -10.44 7.52
CA THR A 193 12.40 -11.75 6.90
C THR A 193 11.07 -12.29 6.34
N ASP A 194 11.10 -13.51 5.79
CA ASP A 194 9.86 -14.19 5.39
C ASP A 194 9.01 -14.59 6.59
N GLU A 195 9.63 -14.85 7.73
CA GLU A 195 8.96 -15.29 8.96
C GLU A 195 8.38 -14.13 9.77
N GLY A 196 8.77 -12.88 9.47
CA GLY A 196 8.27 -11.72 10.19
C GLY A 196 9.26 -10.58 10.33
N VAL A 197 9.07 -9.81 11.40
CA VAL A 197 9.85 -8.60 11.70
C VAL A 197 10.40 -8.65 13.11
N CYS A 198 11.68 -8.32 13.27
CA CYS A 198 12.30 -8.10 14.58
C CYS A 198 12.76 -6.64 14.65
N ALA A 199 12.38 -5.93 15.71
CA ALA A 199 12.71 -4.53 15.93
C ALA A 199 12.92 -4.26 17.43
N GLY A 200 14.18 -4.21 17.86
CA GLY A 200 14.51 -4.13 19.29
C GLY A 200 13.99 -5.36 20.06
N ASN A 201 13.14 -5.11 21.05
CA ASN A 201 12.48 -6.16 21.86
C ASN A 201 11.13 -6.61 21.29
N VAL A 202 10.68 -6.03 20.16
CA VAL A 202 9.42 -6.37 19.49
C VAL A 202 9.70 -7.37 18.37
N LYS A 203 8.91 -8.45 18.35
CA LYS A 203 8.95 -9.47 17.29
C LYS A 203 7.54 -9.74 16.78
N VAL A 204 7.32 -9.54 15.48
CA VAL A 204 6.14 -10.00 14.78
C VAL A 204 6.47 -11.33 14.12
N VAL A 205 5.71 -12.37 14.46
CA VAL A 205 5.82 -13.69 13.82
C VAL A 205 4.63 -13.88 12.90
N VAL A 206 4.92 -14.07 11.62
CA VAL A 206 3.91 -14.32 10.59
C VAL A 206 3.56 -15.81 10.60
N GLY A 207 2.31 -16.12 10.93
CA GLY A 207 1.79 -17.49 10.94
C GLY A 207 1.14 -17.88 9.61
N GLU A 208 0.01 -18.58 9.71
CA GLU A 208 -0.72 -19.07 8.54
C GLU A 208 -1.06 -17.93 7.57
N ARG A 209 -0.70 -18.12 6.29
CA ARG A 209 -0.83 -17.13 5.22
C ARG A 209 -1.95 -17.51 4.27
N ARG A 210 -2.83 -16.55 4.01
CA ARG A 210 -3.78 -16.62 2.90
C ARG A 210 -3.31 -15.66 1.81
N THR A 211 -3.04 -16.16 0.61
CA THR A 211 -2.67 -15.33 -0.54
C THR A 211 -3.85 -14.43 -0.93
N LEU A 212 -3.56 -13.16 -1.11
CA LEU A 212 -4.47 -12.15 -1.62
C LEU A 212 -4.05 -11.82 -3.06
N GLU A 213 -4.68 -12.48 -4.04
CA GLU A 213 -4.40 -12.21 -5.44
C GLU A 213 -4.81 -10.78 -5.80
N ALA A 214 -3.85 -9.96 -6.19
CA ALA A 214 -4.09 -8.63 -6.73
C ALA A 214 -3.28 -8.44 -8.01
N PRO A 215 -3.85 -7.88 -9.09
CA PRO A 215 -3.03 -7.48 -10.21
C PRO A 215 -2.17 -6.31 -9.76
N ALA A 216 -0.92 -6.35 -10.14
CA ALA A 216 -0.05 -5.19 -10.01
C ALA A 216 -0.66 -4.02 -10.81
N PHE A 217 -0.58 -2.80 -10.29
CA PHE A 217 -1.01 -1.57 -10.97
C PHE A 217 -0.54 -1.52 -12.43
N TRP A 218 0.68 -1.97 -12.71
CA TRP A 218 1.30 -1.98 -14.02
C TRP A 218 0.65 -2.95 -15.01
N GLN A 219 0.07 -4.04 -14.54
CA GLN A 219 -0.69 -4.96 -15.40
C GLN A 219 -1.97 -4.30 -15.91
N ILE A 220 -2.56 -3.42 -15.11
CA ILE A 220 -3.74 -2.64 -15.49
C ILE A 220 -3.33 -1.49 -16.42
N ALA A 221 -2.23 -0.80 -16.11
CA ALA A 221 -1.67 0.23 -16.99
C ALA A 221 -1.31 -0.35 -18.37
N ALA A 222 -0.80 -1.58 -18.41
CA ALA A 222 -0.51 -2.30 -19.65
C ALA A 222 -1.76 -2.64 -20.48
N ALA A 223 -2.94 -2.71 -19.88
CA ALA A 223 -4.19 -2.91 -20.60
C ALA A 223 -4.70 -1.65 -21.31
N ILE A 224 -4.07 -0.49 -21.06
CA ILE A 224 -4.41 0.78 -21.70
C ILE A 224 -3.51 0.96 -22.93
N PRO A 225 -4.04 0.97 -24.17
CA PRO A 225 -3.22 1.01 -25.39
C PRO A 225 -2.22 2.18 -25.45
N SER A 226 -2.62 3.36 -24.97
CA SER A 226 -1.75 4.54 -24.92
C SER A 226 -0.58 4.41 -23.94
N LEU A 227 -0.67 3.53 -22.96
CA LEU A 227 0.38 3.27 -21.99
C LEU A 227 1.28 2.08 -22.40
N GLN A 228 0.75 1.13 -23.18
CA GLN A 228 1.53 -0.02 -23.66
C GLN A 228 2.80 0.42 -24.44
N ALA A 229 2.71 1.51 -25.19
CA ALA A 229 3.83 2.04 -25.99
C ALA A 229 4.91 2.73 -25.12
N VAL A 230 4.58 3.06 -23.87
CA VAL A 230 5.41 3.94 -23.02
C VAL A 230 5.87 3.24 -21.74
N VAL A 231 5.13 2.22 -21.28
CA VAL A 231 5.49 1.43 -20.09
C VAL A 231 6.59 0.43 -20.46
N PRO A 232 7.77 0.50 -19.83
CA PRO A 232 8.84 -0.45 -20.11
C PRO A 232 8.42 -1.89 -19.79
N LYS A 233 8.92 -2.85 -20.60
CA LYS A 233 8.63 -4.28 -20.41
C LYS A 233 9.07 -4.79 -19.02
N SER A 234 10.09 -4.18 -18.43
CA SER A 234 10.55 -4.50 -17.06
C SER A 234 9.48 -4.27 -16.00
N LEU A 235 8.59 -3.28 -16.16
CA LEU A 235 7.47 -3.08 -15.23
C LEU A 235 6.35 -4.12 -15.40
N LEU A 236 6.22 -4.68 -16.60
CA LEU A 236 5.27 -5.77 -16.86
C LEU A 236 5.73 -7.09 -16.25
N ALA A 237 7.04 -7.21 -15.98
CA ALA A 237 7.66 -8.38 -15.35
C ALA A 237 7.67 -8.32 -13.81
N LEU A 238 7.13 -7.26 -13.21
CA LEU A 238 7.00 -7.16 -11.76
C LEU A 238 6.17 -8.32 -11.22
N ARG A 239 6.74 -8.99 -10.23
CA ARG A 239 6.00 -9.99 -9.45
C ARG A 239 5.61 -9.40 -8.11
N GLN A 240 4.34 -9.44 -7.81
CA GLN A 240 3.79 -9.00 -6.54
C GLN A 240 3.04 -10.16 -5.92
N THR A 241 3.42 -10.52 -4.71
CA THR A 241 2.68 -11.49 -3.92
C THR A 241 2.27 -10.85 -2.60
N ARG A 242 1.01 -10.95 -2.25
CA ARG A 242 0.45 -10.38 -1.03
C ARG A 242 -0.28 -11.44 -0.23
N TRP A 243 -0.21 -11.31 1.09
CA TRP A 243 -0.85 -12.22 2.02
C TRP A 243 -1.59 -11.46 3.12
N CYS A 244 -2.66 -12.09 3.61
CA CYS A 244 -3.23 -11.83 4.93
C CYS A 244 -2.87 -13.02 5.82
N SER A 245 -2.29 -12.74 6.97
CA SER A 245 -1.75 -13.77 7.86
C SER A 245 -2.29 -13.62 9.28
N ASN A 246 -2.58 -14.76 9.91
CA ASN A 246 -2.66 -14.82 11.36
C ASN A 246 -1.26 -14.62 11.90
N SER A 247 -1.06 -13.70 12.81
CA SER A 247 0.28 -13.35 13.27
C SER A 247 0.24 -12.94 14.72
N THR A 248 1.38 -13.05 15.37
CA THR A 248 1.53 -12.66 16.77
C THR A 248 2.62 -11.60 16.92
N LEU A 249 2.40 -10.67 17.84
CA LEU A 249 3.41 -9.74 18.31
C LEU A 249 3.84 -10.15 19.70
N GLN A 250 5.14 -10.27 19.91
CA GLN A 250 5.78 -10.51 21.18
C GLN A 250 6.68 -9.32 21.52
N GLU A 251 6.59 -8.83 22.76
CA GLU A 251 7.45 -7.75 23.26
C GLU A 251 8.18 -8.24 24.49
N GLY A 252 9.50 -8.43 24.35
CA GLY A 252 10.32 -9.02 25.43
C GLY A 252 9.82 -10.39 25.87
N ASN A 253 9.50 -10.50 27.16
CA ASN A 253 8.96 -11.72 27.78
C ASN A 253 7.44 -11.68 27.99
N ASP A 254 6.75 -10.65 27.47
CA ASP A 254 5.33 -10.52 27.64
C ASP A 254 4.56 -11.60 26.85
N ALA A 255 3.29 -11.80 27.23
CA ALA A 255 2.42 -12.71 26.50
C ALA A 255 2.21 -12.22 25.06
N ALA A 256 2.30 -13.14 24.11
CA ALA A 256 2.14 -12.82 22.71
C ALA A 256 0.72 -12.30 22.41
N LEU A 257 0.63 -11.16 21.76
CA LEU A 257 -0.62 -10.58 21.28
C LEU A 257 -0.96 -11.15 19.90
N SER A 258 -2.20 -11.64 19.74
CA SER A 258 -2.71 -12.11 18.46
C SER A 258 -3.17 -10.94 17.62
N GLY A 259 -2.88 -10.99 16.32
CA GLY A 259 -3.27 -9.96 15.36
C GLY A 259 -3.29 -10.47 13.92
N ARG A 260 -3.43 -9.52 13.01
CA ARG A 260 -3.45 -9.78 11.57
C ARG A 260 -2.40 -8.96 10.85
N ALA A 261 -1.58 -9.62 10.04
CA ALA A 261 -0.69 -8.93 9.12
C ALA A 261 -1.25 -8.95 7.71
N ILE A 262 -1.18 -7.80 7.02
CA ILE A 262 -1.18 -7.74 5.57
C ILE A 262 0.24 -7.38 5.15
N HIS A 263 0.83 -8.20 4.30
CA HIS A 263 2.20 -7.99 3.86
C HIS A 263 2.39 -8.45 2.42
N GLU A 264 3.37 -7.86 1.76
CA GLU A 264 3.66 -8.15 0.36
C GLU A 264 5.16 -8.15 0.06
N VAL A 265 5.51 -8.86 -0.98
CA VAL A 265 6.82 -8.80 -1.65
C VAL A 265 6.59 -8.38 -3.09
N VAL A 266 7.33 -7.37 -3.53
CA VAL A 266 7.35 -6.89 -4.91
C VAL A 266 8.76 -7.06 -5.44
N GLU A 267 8.93 -7.89 -6.47
CA GLU A 267 10.20 -8.12 -7.16
C GLU A 267 10.24 -7.28 -8.45
N PHE A 268 11.27 -6.43 -8.56
CA PHE A 268 11.58 -5.62 -9.74
C PHE A 268 12.63 -6.37 -10.60
N ARG A 269 12.33 -6.64 -11.87
CA ARG A 269 13.18 -7.44 -12.78
C ARG A 269 13.66 -6.61 -13.98
#